data_ab0107de1f23b20c01f6fe7f81b4592d
#
_entry.id   ab0107de1f23b20c01f6fe7f81b4592d
#
_cell.length_a   1.000
_cell.length_b   1.000
_cell.length_c   1.000
_cell.angle_alpha   90.00
_cell.angle_beta   90.00
_cell.angle_gamma   90.00
#
_symmetry.space_group_name_H-M   'P 1'
#
loop_
_entity.id
_entity.type
_entity.pdbx_description
1 polymer ?
#
loop_
_entity_poly.entity_id
_entity_poly.type
_entity_poly.pdbx_seq_one_letter_code
_entity_poly.pdbx_strand_id
1 'polypeptide(L)'
;MRIYKFDGNATASVRGMQHVAKLIQDNTSKIVVLSAPKDVTKHLGEVAASFFNRNIEEAHDKITRLEFQFIDFANELLTNDTIKHEAIRGILDCFQAIWKYSMEPFYSTDEKEILAQGELLTSTLLGFYLQEQGMDNSVICAFDFIRTGMNGEADEGYISQKVKEICKAYPNTHLFLTQGSICRNAFGETDYLKQGGSDYTAALIGTAIQAEEIRIWTDVDIHSNDTLVVKDADTIKNLSFSEAERLIYFNPQILHPLCLATAWKENIPIRLLN
;
A
#
# COMPACT_ATOMS: atom_id res chain seq x y z
N MET A 1 3.59 -13.26 14.20
CA MET A 1 3.88 -12.40 13.03
C MET A 1 3.14 -11.10 13.22
N ARG A 2 3.70 -9.95 12.80
CA ARG A 2 3.12 -8.62 12.93
C ARG A 2 2.76 -8.05 11.57
N ILE A 3 1.82 -7.13 11.54
CA ILE A 3 1.48 -6.37 10.33
C ILE A 3 1.95 -4.93 10.52
N TYR A 4 2.73 -4.44 9.55
CA TYR A 4 3.18 -3.06 9.49
C TYR A 4 2.55 -2.39 8.29
N LYS A 5 1.99 -1.20 8.45
CA LYS A 5 1.43 -0.43 7.35
C LYS A 5 2.07 0.96 7.32
N PHE A 6 2.52 1.36 6.16
CA PHE A 6 3.08 2.68 5.91
C PHE A 6 2.23 3.46 4.91
N ASP A 7 1.94 4.71 5.25
CA ASP A 7 1.27 5.64 4.34
C ASP A 7 2.19 6.02 3.17
N GLY A 8 1.58 6.45 2.06
CA GLY A 8 2.33 6.84 0.88
C GLY A 8 3.35 7.97 1.12
N ASN A 9 3.11 8.85 2.10
CA ASN A 9 4.07 9.89 2.49
C ASN A 9 5.38 9.29 3.02
N ALA A 10 5.32 8.16 3.72
CA ALA A 10 6.51 7.48 4.26
C ALA A 10 7.45 6.97 3.16
N THR A 11 6.94 6.70 1.96
CA THR A 11 7.70 6.16 0.81
C THR A 11 7.87 7.17 -0.33
N ALA A 12 7.43 8.41 -0.15
CA ALA A 12 7.43 9.44 -1.21
C ALA A 12 8.82 10.00 -1.55
N SER A 13 9.85 9.64 -0.81
CA SER A 13 11.23 10.11 -1.03
C SER A 13 12.24 9.01 -0.72
N VAL A 14 13.44 9.15 -1.28
CA VAL A 14 14.58 8.24 -0.99
C VAL A 14 14.84 8.17 0.52
N ARG A 15 14.87 9.30 1.22
CA ARG A 15 15.03 9.34 2.68
C ARG A 15 13.89 8.65 3.42
N GLY A 16 12.66 8.79 2.93
CA GLY A 16 11.50 8.12 3.47
C GLY A 16 11.61 6.60 3.34
N MET A 17 11.94 6.07 2.15
CA MET A 17 12.17 4.64 1.96
C MET A 17 13.31 4.10 2.83
N GLN A 18 14.40 4.84 2.96
CA GLN A 18 15.51 4.51 3.86
C GLN A 18 15.07 4.48 5.33
N HIS A 19 14.17 5.37 5.73
CA HIS A 19 13.62 5.40 7.08
C HIS A 19 12.70 4.20 7.32
N VAL A 20 11.79 3.91 6.38
CA VAL A 20 10.93 2.70 6.45
C VAL A 20 11.78 1.44 6.59
N ALA A 21 12.85 1.29 5.79
CA ALA A 21 13.76 0.15 5.91
C ALA A 21 14.37 0.01 7.31
N LYS A 22 14.77 1.12 7.94
CA LYS A 22 15.28 1.12 9.33
C LYS A 22 14.20 0.70 10.35
N LEU A 23 12.95 1.14 10.17
CA LEU A 23 11.84 0.80 11.07
C LEU A 23 11.46 -0.68 10.99
N ILE A 24 11.69 -1.34 9.84
CA ILE A 24 11.39 -2.76 9.65
C ILE A 24 12.58 -3.67 9.87
N GLN A 25 13.75 -3.13 10.14
CA GLN A 25 15.03 -3.86 10.36
C GLN A 25 15.07 -4.46 11.78
N ASP A 26 14.10 -5.30 12.10
CA ASP A 26 14.12 -6.10 13.32
C ASP A 26 13.94 -7.59 12.98
N ASN A 27 14.27 -8.47 13.91
CA ASN A 27 14.22 -9.93 13.70
C ASN A 27 12.79 -10.51 13.82
N THR A 28 11.75 -9.67 13.86
CA THR A 28 10.37 -10.17 13.96
C THR A 28 9.83 -10.49 12.59
N SER A 29 9.12 -11.62 12.46
CA SER A 29 8.41 -11.94 11.22
C SER A 29 7.25 -10.97 11.01
N LYS A 30 7.18 -10.36 9.82
CA LYS A 30 6.17 -9.33 9.49
C LYS A 30 5.73 -9.32 8.05
N ILE A 31 4.54 -8.82 7.83
CA ILE A 31 4.04 -8.42 6.50
C ILE A 31 3.91 -6.91 6.51
N VAL A 32 4.53 -6.25 5.54
CA VAL A 32 4.53 -4.79 5.38
C VAL A 32 3.59 -4.43 4.24
N VAL A 33 2.55 -3.66 4.56
CA VAL A 33 1.57 -3.12 3.61
C VAL A 33 1.96 -1.69 3.26
N LEU A 34 2.13 -1.43 1.97
CA LEU A 34 2.59 -0.15 1.44
C LEU A 34 1.49 0.56 0.66
N SER A 35 1.40 1.86 0.78
CA SER A 35 0.55 2.70 -0.05
C SER A 35 1.39 3.48 -1.06
N ALA A 36 0.83 3.76 -2.22
CA ALA A 36 1.45 4.67 -3.18
C ALA A 36 1.49 6.11 -2.64
N PRO A 37 2.54 6.88 -2.92
CA PRO A 37 2.57 8.30 -2.65
C PRO A 37 1.40 9.03 -3.33
N LYS A 38 0.80 10.01 -2.63
CA LYS A 38 -0.37 10.75 -3.12
C LYS A 38 -0.11 11.44 -4.47
N ASP A 39 1.08 12.01 -4.64
CA ASP A 39 1.47 12.68 -5.89
C ASP A 39 1.58 11.69 -7.05
N VAL A 40 2.08 10.47 -6.80
CA VAL A 40 2.14 9.40 -7.81
C VAL A 40 0.74 9.01 -8.24
N THR A 41 -0.17 8.77 -7.30
CA THR A 41 -1.57 8.45 -7.60
C THR A 41 -2.25 9.56 -8.39
N LYS A 42 -1.99 10.82 -8.03
CA LYS A 42 -2.50 11.99 -8.77
C LYS A 42 -2.00 12.02 -10.21
N HIS A 43 -0.68 11.87 -10.44
CA HIS A 43 -0.11 11.90 -11.78
C HIS A 43 -0.60 10.72 -12.65
N LEU A 44 -0.75 9.52 -12.07
CA LEU A 44 -1.34 8.38 -12.76
C LEU A 44 -2.81 8.64 -13.13
N GLY A 45 -3.58 9.31 -12.27
CA GLY A 45 -4.94 9.74 -12.57
C GLY A 45 -4.99 10.76 -13.71
N GLU A 46 -4.02 11.67 -13.78
CA GLU A 46 -3.89 12.62 -14.90
C GLU A 46 -3.56 11.91 -16.22
N VAL A 47 -2.75 10.84 -16.20
CA VAL A 47 -2.51 9.97 -17.36
C VAL A 47 -3.79 9.29 -17.81
N ALA A 48 -4.52 8.66 -16.90
CA ALA A 48 -5.79 8.01 -17.18
C ALA A 48 -6.82 8.97 -17.78
N ALA A 49 -6.92 10.19 -17.21
CA ALA A 49 -7.79 11.25 -17.73
C ALA A 49 -7.41 11.68 -19.16
N SER A 50 -6.11 11.74 -19.49
CA SER A 50 -5.67 12.06 -20.85
C SER A 50 -6.07 10.96 -21.85
N PHE A 51 -5.93 9.68 -21.51
CA PHE A 51 -6.41 8.59 -22.34
C PHE A 51 -7.94 8.60 -22.51
N PHE A 52 -8.67 8.82 -21.41
CA PHE A 52 -10.13 8.91 -21.44
C PHE A 52 -10.62 10.02 -22.38
N ASN A 53 -9.94 11.16 -22.38
CA ASN A 53 -10.23 12.30 -23.26
C ASN A 53 -9.62 12.16 -24.67
N ARG A 54 -9.00 10.99 -24.98
CA ARG A 54 -8.33 10.71 -26.25
C ARG A 54 -7.19 11.69 -26.59
N ASN A 55 -6.59 12.27 -25.58
CA ASN A 55 -5.42 13.14 -25.72
C ASN A 55 -4.14 12.33 -25.57
N ILE A 56 -3.82 11.55 -26.60
CA ILE A 56 -2.73 10.56 -26.58
C ILE A 56 -1.37 11.22 -26.40
N GLU A 57 -1.11 12.35 -27.08
CA GLU A 57 0.17 13.08 -26.95
C GLU A 57 0.41 13.54 -25.51
N GLU A 58 -0.60 14.11 -24.87
CA GLU A 58 -0.49 14.54 -23.48
C GLU A 58 -0.30 13.34 -22.52
N ALA A 59 -0.98 12.21 -22.79
CA ALA A 59 -0.78 10.98 -22.03
C ALA A 59 0.68 10.51 -22.14
N HIS A 60 1.24 10.46 -23.35
CA HIS A 60 2.63 10.09 -23.61
C HIS A 60 3.62 10.99 -22.85
N ASP A 61 3.43 12.31 -22.89
CA ASP A 61 4.30 13.26 -22.19
C ASP A 61 4.28 13.01 -20.66
N LYS A 62 3.07 12.77 -20.11
CA LYS A 62 2.91 12.50 -18.67
C LYS A 62 3.53 11.17 -18.26
N ILE A 63 3.30 10.10 -19.05
CA ILE A 63 3.89 8.78 -18.78
C ILE A 63 5.41 8.88 -18.83
N THR A 64 5.97 9.44 -19.90
CA THR A 64 7.41 9.59 -20.07
C THR A 64 8.03 10.34 -18.89
N ARG A 65 7.42 11.44 -18.47
CA ARG A 65 7.90 12.23 -17.32
C ARG A 65 7.89 11.42 -16.03
N LEU A 66 6.79 10.70 -15.77
CA LEU A 66 6.65 9.89 -14.56
C LEU A 66 7.62 8.70 -14.56
N GLU A 67 7.82 8.04 -15.71
CA GLU A 67 8.78 6.95 -15.90
C GLU A 67 10.21 7.42 -15.59
N PHE A 68 10.62 8.54 -16.13
CA PHE A 68 11.94 9.14 -15.82
C PHE A 68 12.08 9.48 -14.34
N GLN A 69 11.06 10.02 -13.69
CA GLN A 69 11.09 10.30 -12.25
C GLN A 69 11.33 9.03 -11.42
N PHE A 70 10.70 7.91 -11.80
CA PHE A 70 10.91 6.64 -11.10
C PHE A 70 12.29 6.04 -11.38
N ILE A 71 12.82 6.18 -12.59
CA ILE A 71 14.18 5.76 -12.93
C ILE A 71 15.20 6.61 -12.15
N ASP A 72 15.01 7.92 -12.08
CA ASP A 72 15.88 8.81 -11.30
C ASP A 72 15.80 8.48 -9.81
N PHE A 73 14.61 8.19 -9.29
CA PHE A 73 14.42 7.76 -7.91
C PHE A 73 15.18 6.45 -7.62
N ALA A 74 15.12 5.47 -8.52
CA ALA A 74 15.86 4.22 -8.39
C ALA A 74 17.38 4.46 -8.43
N ASN A 75 17.86 5.36 -9.31
CA ASN A 75 19.27 5.74 -9.41
C ASN A 75 19.80 6.42 -8.14
N GLU A 76 18.96 7.22 -7.47
CA GLU A 76 19.31 7.87 -6.20
C GLU A 76 19.25 6.89 -5.02
N LEU A 77 18.26 5.99 -5.02
CA LEU A 77 18.01 5.05 -3.93
C LEU A 77 19.02 3.91 -3.88
N LEU A 78 19.41 3.37 -5.05
CA LEU A 78 20.19 2.15 -5.19
C LEU A 78 21.64 2.46 -5.67
N THR A 79 22.61 1.82 -5.02
CA THR A 79 24.03 1.97 -5.34
C THR A 79 24.61 0.77 -6.07
N ASN A 80 24.06 -0.43 -5.85
CA ASN A 80 24.49 -1.66 -6.51
C ASN A 80 23.94 -1.73 -7.94
N ASP A 81 24.82 -1.75 -8.94
CA ASP A 81 24.42 -1.69 -10.36
C ASP A 81 23.55 -2.87 -10.78
N THR A 82 23.80 -4.09 -10.29
CA THR A 82 22.98 -5.26 -10.63
C THR A 82 21.56 -5.12 -10.11
N ILE A 83 21.42 -4.79 -8.84
CA ILE A 83 20.09 -4.60 -8.20
C ILE A 83 19.36 -3.41 -8.84
N LYS A 84 20.10 -2.34 -9.14
CA LYS A 84 19.56 -1.16 -9.84
C LYS A 84 18.97 -1.50 -11.22
N HIS A 85 19.70 -2.29 -12.03
CA HIS A 85 19.21 -2.73 -13.33
C HIS A 85 17.94 -3.59 -13.22
N GLU A 86 17.88 -4.48 -12.22
CA GLU A 86 16.69 -5.28 -11.94
C GLU A 86 15.51 -4.39 -11.49
N ALA A 87 15.76 -3.41 -10.62
CA ALA A 87 14.74 -2.46 -10.18
C ALA A 87 14.19 -1.62 -11.35
N ILE A 88 15.07 -1.11 -12.21
CA ILE A 88 14.67 -0.35 -13.40
C ILE A 88 13.83 -1.23 -14.34
N ARG A 89 14.19 -2.51 -14.52
CA ARG A 89 13.37 -3.43 -15.31
C ARG A 89 11.96 -3.58 -14.71
N GLY A 90 11.85 -3.79 -13.38
CA GLY A 90 10.55 -3.86 -12.71
C GLY A 90 9.73 -2.56 -12.83
N ILE A 91 10.40 -1.39 -12.83
CA ILE A 91 9.75 -0.10 -13.11
C ILE A 91 9.20 -0.09 -14.55
N LEU A 92 10.02 -0.45 -15.53
CA LEU A 92 9.61 -0.48 -16.93
C LEU A 92 8.46 -1.44 -17.19
N ASP A 93 8.42 -2.59 -16.52
CA ASP A 93 7.30 -3.54 -16.60
C ASP A 93 5.99 -2.91 -16.12
N CYS A 94 6.01 -2.15 -15.04
CA CYS A 94 4.85 -1.38 -14.56
C CYS A 94 4.41 -0.32 -15.60
N PHE A 95 5.36 0.42 -16.17
CA PHE A 95 5.04 1.42 -17.20
C PHE A 95 4.56 0.79 -18.51
N GLN A 96 5.05 -0.39 -18.88
CA GLN A 96 4.55 -1.12 -20.04
C GLN A 96 3.05 -1.44 -19.93
N ALA A 97 2.57 -1.74 -18.73
CA ALA A 97 1.15 -1.93 -18.47
C ALA A 97 0.31 -0.66 -18.71
N ILE A 98 0.92 0.53 -18.59
CA ILE A 98 0.28 1.82 -18.90
C ILE A 98 0.40 2.13 -20.39
N TRP A 99 1.59 1.91 -20.98
CA TRP A 99 1.86 2.18 -22.40
C TRP A 99 0.96 1.42 -23.36
N LYS A 100 0.41 0.27 -22.97
CA LYS A 100 -0.53 -0.51 -23.81
C LYS A 100 -1.72 0.32 -24.28
N TYR A 101 -2.21 1.27 -23.46
CA TYR A 101 -3.36 2.12 -23.77
C TYR A 101 -3.08 3.18 -24.84
N SER A 102 -1.83 3.31 -25.29
CA SER A 102 -1.50 4.10 -26.48
C SER A 102 -1.97 3.43 -27.78
N MET A 103 -2.15 2.13 -27.77
CA MET A 103 -2.54 1.32 -28.93
C MET A 103 -3.91 0.65 -28.73
N GLU A 104 -4.41 0.56 -27.50
CA GLU A 104 -5.66 -0.09 -27.17
C GLU A 104 -6.74 0.94 -26.80
N PRO A 105 -8.02 0.64 -26.99
CA PRO A 105 -9.11 1.47 -26.49
C PRO A 105 -9.03 1.59 -24.96
N PHE A 106 -9.24 2.79 -24.44
CA PHE A 106 -9.28 3.06 -23.01
C PHE A 106 -10.72 3.29 -22.53
N TYR A 107 -11.10 2.57 -21.49
CA TYR A 107 -12.43 2.66 -20.86
C TYR A 107 -12.29 3.16 -19.42
N SER A 108 -13.38 3.65 -18.85
CA SER A 108 -13.37 4.15 -17.46
C SER A 108 -12.98 3.08 -16.42
N THR A 109 -13.14 1.81 -16.72
CA THR A 109 -12.70 0.69 -15.88
C THR A 109 -11.19 0.53 -15.84
N ASP A 110 -10.49 0.97 -16.91
CA ASP A 110 -9.04 0.80 -17.07
C ASP A 110 -8.23 1.79 -16.22
N GLU A 111 -8.87 2.88 -15.77
CA GLU A 111 -8.26 3.84 -14.85
C GLU A 111 -7.67 3.13 -13.62
N LYS A 112 -8.39 2.15 -13.09
CA LYS A 112 -7.94 1.37 -11.93
C LYS A 112 -6.64 0.61 -12.18
N GLU A 113 -6.44 0.10 -13.40
CA GLU A 113 -5.18 -0.57 -13.77
C GLU A 113 -4.00 0.40 -13.80
N ILE A 114 -4.21 1.62 -14.33
CA ILE A 114 -3.17 2.65 -14.34
C ILE A 114 -2.83 3.07 -12.90
N LEU A 115 -3.83 3.36 -12.08
CA LEU A 115 -3.63 3.80 -10.71
C LEU A 115 -2.90 2.73 -9.86
N ALA A 116 -3.20 1.45 -10.07
CA ALA A 116 -2.59 0.34 -9.34
C ALA A 116 -1.07 0.26 -9.53
N GLN A 117 -0.54 0.78 -10.64
CA GLN A 117 0.90 0.79 -10.88
C GLN A 117 1.66 1.60 -9.82
N GLY A 118 1.04 2.61 -9.21
CA GLY A 118 1.68 3.39 -8.14
C GLY A 118 2.04 2.54 -6.91
N GLU A 119 1.17 1.64 -6.50
CA GLU A 119 1.43 0.75 -5.37
C GLU A 119 2.41 -0.37 -5.74
N LEU A 120 2.33 -0.88 -6.97
CA LEU A 120 3.27 -1.88 -7.49
C LEU A 120 4.68 -1.28 -7.57
N LEU A 121 4.85 -0.09 -8.14
CA LEU A 121 6.13 0.64 -8.21
C LEU A 121 6.73 0.86 -6.82
N THR A 122 5.91 1.30 -5.85
CA THR A 122 6.37 1.57 -4.49
C THR A 122 6.91 0.32 -3.81
N SER A 123 6.17 -0.80 -3.90
CA SER A 123 6.59 -2.07 -3.29
C SER A 123 7.80 -2.69 -3.99
N THR A 124 7.90 -2.55 -5.30
CA THR A 124 9.04 -3.01 -6.10
C THR A 124 10.32 -2.28 -5.70
N LEU A 125 10.29 -0.95 -5.65
CA LEU A 125 11.45 -0.14 -5.26
C LEU A 125 11.93 -0.44 -3.84
N LEU A 126 11.01 -0.51 -2.87
CA LEU A 126 11.39 -0.85 -1.50
C LEU A 126 11.95 -2.27 -1.41
N GLY A 127 11.38 -3.24 -2.14
CA GLY A 127 11.87 -4.62 -2.17
C GLY A 127 13.33 -4.72 -2.63
N PHE A 128 13.68 -4.04 -3.73
CA PHE A 128 15.06 -4.00 -4.22
C PHE A 128 16.00 -3.24 -3.27
N TYR A 129 15.53 -2.15 -2.65
CA TYR A 129 16.34 -1.45 -1.67
C TYR A 129 16.65 -2.34 -0.44
N LEU A 130 15.67 -3.07 0.06
CA LEU A 130 15.88 -4.00 1.17
C LEU A 130 16.84 -5.12 0.80
N GLN A 131 16.75 -5.64 -0.42
CA GLN A 131 17.69 -6.64 -0.95
C GLN A 131 19.14 -6.08 -0.97
N GLU A 132 19.33 -4.82 -1.42
CA GLU A 132 20.63 -4.15 -1.39
C GLU A 132 21.17 -3.99 0.04
N GLN A 133 20.29 -3.76 1.02
CA GLN A 133 20.65 -3.68 2.44
C GLN A 133 20.89 -5.06 3.10
N GLY A 134 20.84 -6.16 2.33
CA GLY A 134 21.02 -7.52 2.84
C GLY A 134 19.82 -8.04 3.64
N MET A 135 18.68 -7.41 3.52
CA MET A 135 17.42 -7.86 4.13
C MET A 135 16.66 -8.77 3.18
N ASP A 136 16.68 -10.06 3.47
CA ASP A 136 15.91 -11.06 2.71
C ASP A 136 14.42 -10.77 2.83
N ASN A 137 13.75 -10.57 1.68
CA ASN A 137 12.35 -10.22 1.62
C ASN A 137 11.66 -10.84 0.40
N SER A 138 10.34 -10.95 0.47
CA SER A 138 9.50 -11.37 -0.66
C SER A 138 8.40 -10.35 -0.92
N VAL A 139 8.37 -9.80 -2.13
CA VAL A 139 7.25 -8.95 -2.58
C VAL A 139 6.15 -9.87 -3.07
N ILE A 140 5.00 -9.87 -2.38
CA ILE A 140 3.80 -10.64 -2.74
C ILE A 140 2.76 -9.70 -3.35
N CYS A 141 2.22 -10.08 -4.50
CA CYS A 141 1.28 -9.23 -5.22
C CYS A 141 -0.11 -9.30 -4.58
N ALA A 142 -0.68 -8.15 -4.21
CA ALA A 142 -2.01 -8.08 -3.62
C ALA A 142 -3.10 -8.67 -4.53
N PHE A 143 -2.94 -8.60 -5.84
CA PHE A 143 -3.86 -9.20 -6.81
C PHE A 143 -3.97 -10.72 -6.71
N ASP A 144 -3.00 -11.40 -6.11
CA ASP A 144 -2.98 -12.87 -5.98
C ASP A 144 -3.80 -13.35 -4.78
N PHE A 145 -4.08 -12.46 -3.82
CA PHE A 145 -4.71 -12.87 -2.56
C PHE A 145 -5.77 -11.90 -2.01
N ILE A 146 -5.88 -10.67 -2.52
CA ILE A 146 -6.94 -9.75 -2.15
C ILE A 146 -7.99 -9.72 -3.25
N ARG A 147 -9.24 -10.04 -2.91
CA ARG A 147 -10.37 -9.88 -3.81
C ARG A 147 -11.63 -9.40 -3.10
N THR A 148 -12.54 -8.82 -3.86
CA THR A 148 -13.90 -8.50 -3.43
C THR A 148 -14.90 -9.50 -4.01
N GLY A 149 -15.98 -9.75 -3.27
CA GLY A 149 -17.13 -10.53 -3.74
C GLY A 149 -18.04 -9.73 -4.67
N MET A 150 -19.12 -10.36 -5.11
CA MET A 150 -20.15 -9.73 -5.99
C MET A 150 -20.83 -8.50 -5.36
N ASN A 151 -20.81 -8.38 -4.04
CA ASN A 151 -21.32 -7.22 -3.30
C ASN A 151 -20.31 -6.07 -3.17
N GLY A 152 -19.11 -6.21 -3.73
CA GLY A 152 -18.02 -5.23 -3.63
C GLY A 152 -17.35 -5.17 -2.25
N GLU A 153 -17.64 -6.11 -1.35
CA GLU A 153 -16.97 -6.25 -0.06
C GLU A 153 -15.81 -7.25 -0.15
N ALA A 154 -14.83 -7.13 0.76
CA ALA A 154 -13.71 -8.05 0.81
C ALA A 154 -14.18 -9.50 1.05
N ASP A 155 -13.68 -10.43 0.26
CA ASP A 155 -13.91 -11.87 0.46
C ASP A 155 -12.95 -12.38 1.56
N GLU A 156 -13.33 -12.14 2.83
CA GLU A 156 -12.49 -12.48 3.98
C GLU A 156 -12.07 -13.96 3.98
N GLY A 157 -12.95 -14.87 3.55
CA GLY A 157 -12.67 -16.30 3.47
C GLY A 157 -11.56 -16.63 2.47
N TYR A 158 -11.69 -16.10 1.26
CA TYR A 158 -10.67 -16.27 0.21
C TYR A 158 -9.34 -15.65 0.63
N ILE A 159 -9.37 -14.41 1.13
CA ILE A 159 -8.16 -13.70 1.59
C ILE A 159 -7.45 -14.50 2.67
N SER A 160 -8.20 -14.97 3.69
CA SER A 160 -7.64 -15.77 4.77
C SER A 160 -6.98 -17.06 4.26
N GLN A 161 -7.63 -17.76 3.34
CA GLN A 161 -7.06 -18.96 2.73
C GLN A 161 -5.77 -18.63 1.98
N LYS A 162 -5.80 -17.63 1.09
CA LYS A 162 -4.67 -17.28 0.23
C LYS A 162 -3.45 -16.76 1.00
N VAL A 163 -3.65 -15.92 1.99
CA VAL A 163 -2.55 -15.45 2.85
C VAL A 163 -1.87 -16.62 3.57
N LYS A 164 -2.65 -17.57 4.09
CA LYS A 164 -2.10 -18.78 4.73
C LYS A 164 -1.34 -19.68 3.76
N GLU A 165 -1.84 -19.81 2.52
CA GLU A 165 -1.15 -20.54 1.45
C GLU A 165 0.22 -19.89 1.14
N ILE A 166 0.28 -18.56 1.00
CA ILE A 166 1.51 -17.80 0.77
C ILE A 166 2.50 -18.01 1.92
N CYS A 167 2.07 -17.83 3.17
CA CYS A 167 2.95 -18.04 4.33
C CYS A 167 3.50 -19.48 4.39
N LYS A 168 2.72 -20.48 3.96
CA LYS A 168 3.19 -21.87 3.88
C LYS A 168 4.16 -22.12 2.73
N ALA A 169 3.98 -21.44 1.59
CA ALA A 169 4.86 -21.56 0.43
C ALA A 169 6.26 -20.98 0.68
N TYR A 170 6.36 -20.02 1.59
CA TYR A 170 7.61 -19.34 1.93
C TYR A 170 7.97 -19.49 3.42
N PRO A 171 8.25 -20.71 3.91
CA PRO A 171 8.39 -20.98 5.34
C PRO A 171 9.61 -20.32 6.00
N ASN A 172 10.61 -19.94 5.21
CA ASN A 172 11.85 -19.31 5.68
C ASN A 172 11.82 -17.78 5.51
N THR A 173 10.78 -17.20 4.91
CA THR A 173 10.67 -15.77 4.72
C THR A 173 10.09 -15.12 5.97
N HIS A 174 10.82 -14.16 6.53
CA HIS A 174 10.42 -13.41 7.71
C HIS A 174 9.89 -12.00 7.38
N LEU A 175 10.14 -11.52 6.18
CA LEU A 175 9.74 -10.20 5.73
C LEU A 175 9.02 -10.29 4.39
N PHE A 176 7.72 -10.01 4.40
CA PHE A 176 6.92 -9.87 3.19
C PHE A 176 6.57 -8.40 2.96
N LEU A 177 6.59 -7.97 1.71
CA LEU A 177 6.07 -6.67 1.28
C LEU A 177 4.85 -6.91 0.41
N THR A 178 3.84 -6.06 0.54
CA THR A 178 2.67 -6.09 -0.33
C THR A 178 2.08 -4.70 -0.52
N GLN A 179 1.24 -4.58 -1.53
CA GLN A 179 0.48 -3.38 -1.83
C GLN A 179 -0.75 -3.30 -0.92
N GLY A 180 -1.11 -2.09 -0.52
CA GLY A 180 -2.39 -1.83 0.12
C GLY A 180 -3.45 -1.45 -0.92
N SER A 181 -4.70 -1.51 -0.57
CA SER A 181 -5.91 -1.09 -1.31
C SER A 181 -6.21 -1.77 -2.65
N ILE A 182 -5.23 -2.17 -3.47
CA ILE A 182 -5.49 -2.83 -4.76
C ILE A 182 -5.97 -4.26 -4.56
N CYS A 183 -6.88 -4.69 -5.41
CA CYS A 183 -7.46 -6.03 -5.36
C CYS A 183 -8.00 -6.47 -6.72
N ARG A 184 -8.47 -7.71 -6.81
CA ARG A 184 -9.34 -8.17 -7.91
C ARG A 184 -10.79 -8.13 -7.47
N ASN A 185 -11.70 -7.73 -8.37
CA ASN A 185 -13.14 -7.89 -8.12
C ASN A 185 -13.58 -9.36 -8.38
N ALA A 186 -14.86 -9.63 -8.19
CA ALA A 186 -15.43 -10.97 -8.41
C ALA A 186 -15.28 -11.49 -9.85
N PHE A 187 -15.02 -10.62 -10.83
CA PHE A 187 -14.80 -10.95 -12.25
C PHE A 187 -13.32 -11.08 -12.60
N GLY A 188 -12.42 -10.89 -11.64
CA GLY A 188 -10.96 -10.91 -11.86
C GLY A 188 -10.38 -9.61 -12.41
N GLU A 189 -11.17 -8.54 -12.52
CA GLU A 189 -10.73 -7.24 -12.97
C GLU A 189 -10.04 -6.47 -11.82
N THR A 190 -9.15 -5.53 -12.18
CA THR A 190 -8.50 -4.65 -11.22
C THR A 190 -9.53 -3.78 -10.51
N ASP A 191 -9.46 -3.78 -9.19
CA ASP A 191 -10.32 -2.98 -8.32
C ASP A 191 -9.56 -2.50 -7.09
N TYR A 192 -10.24 -1.69 -6.29
CA TYR A 192 -9.74 -1.17 -5.04
C TYR A 192 -10.68 -1.56 -3.90
N LEU A 193 -10.11 -1.90 -2.76
CA LEU A 193 -10.84 -1.85 -1.50
C LEU A 193 -11.29 -0.40 -1.28
N LYS A 194 -12.42 -0.21 -0.59
CA LYS A 194 -13.01 1.12 -0.32
C LYS A 194 -11.96 2.12 0.19
N GLN A 195 -12.26 3.40 0.12
CA GLN A 195 -11.40 4.50 0.55
C GLN A 195 -10.72 4.20 1.90
N GLY A 196 -9.40 4.40 1.99
CA GLY A 196 -8.61 3.95 3.16
C GLY A 196 -8.23 2.47 3.11
N GLY A 197 -8.29 1.85 1.93
CA GLY A 197 -8.13 0.42 1.72
C GLY A 197 -6.82 -0.18 2.21
N SER A 198 -5.73 0.59 2.32
CA SER A 198 -4.45 0.05 2.81
C SER A 198 -4.50 -0.32 4.30
N ASP A 199 -5.21 0.47 5.14
CA ASP A 199 -5.44 0.11 6.55
C ASP A 199 -6.32 -1.13 6.62
N TYR A 200 -7.35 -1.19 5.78
CA TYR A 200 -8.23 -2.35 5.71
C TYR A 200 -7.50 -3.59 5.22
N THR A 201 -6.62 -3.47 4.21
CA THR A 201 -5.74 -4.56 3.77
C THR A 201 -4.89 -5.08 4.94
N ALA A 202 -4.29 -4.19 5.73
CA ALA A 202 -3.49 -4.57 6.89
C ALA A 202 -4.32 -5.35 7.92
N ALA A 203 -5.57 -4.95 8.17
CA ALA A 203 -6.47 -5.67 9.07
C ALA A 203 -6.90 -7.03 8.50
N LEU A 204 -7.24 -7.12 7.21
CA LEU A 204 -7.60 -8.38 6.55
C LEU A 204 -6.46 -9.40 6.59
N ILE A 205 -5.23 -8.98 6.33
CA ILE A 205 -4.05 -9.83 6.44
C ILE A 205 -3.83 -10.21 7.91
N GLY A 206 -3.93 -9.23 8.82
CA GLY A 206 -3.75 -9.44 10.25
C GLY A 206 -4.71 -10.50 10.82
N THR A 207 -5.98 -10.43 10.46
CA THR A 207 -6.98 -11.45 10.88
C THR A 207 -6.72 -12.80 10.24
N ALA A 208 -6.30 -12.83 8.97
CA ALA A 208 -5.98 -14.07 8.26
C ALA A 208 -4.90 -14.92 8.96
N ILE A 209 -3.89 -14.27 9.53
CA ILE A 209 -2.74 -14.93 10.19
C ILE A 209 -2.81 -14.86 11.71
N GLN A 210 -3.86 -14.29 12.30
CA GLN A 210 -3.98 -14.00 13.74
C GLN A 210 -2.74 -13.25 14.25
N ALA A 211 -2.50 -12.08 13.67
CA ALA A 211 -1.34 -11.26 13.96
C ALA A 211 -1.27 -10.85 15.44
N GLU A 212 -0.06 -10.73 15.98
CA GLU A 212 0.18 -10.25 17.35
C GLU A 212 -0.28 -8.81 17.53
N GLU A 213 -0.05 -7.97 16.52
CA GLU A 213 -0.46 -6.56 16.46
C GLU A 213 -0.41 -6.04 15.02
N ILE A 214 -1.17 -4.98 14.77
CA ILE A 214 -1.11 -4.18 13.55
C ILE A 214 -0.50 -2.83 13.91
N ARG A 215 0.61 -2.44 13.27
CA ARG A 215 1.25 -1.15 13.42
C ARG A 215 1.01 -0.31 12.19
N ILE A 216 0.48 0.89 12.38
CA ILE A 216 0.18 1.83 11.31
C ILE A 216 0.99 3.10 11.55
N TRP A 217 1.90 3.41 10.63
CA TRP A 217 2.60 4.68 10.60
C TRP A 217 1.78 5.69 9.83
N THR A 218 1.42 6.78 10.50
CA THR A 218 0.57 7.83 9.99
C THR A 218 1.02 9.19 10.54
N ASP A 219 0.77 10.24 9.79
CA ASP A 219 1.05 11.62 10.21
C ASP A 219 -0.02 12.18 11.17
N VAL A 220 -0.99 11.35 11.58
CA VAL A 220 -2.12 11.78 12.42
C VAL A 220 -1.93 11.34 13.86
N ASP A 221 -1.80 12.30 14.75
CA ASP A 221 -1.86 12.06 16.20
C ASP A 221 -3.30 12.07 16.71
N ILE A 222 -3.60 11.17 17.66
CA ILE A 222 -4.90 11.15 18.33
C ILE A 222 -4.86 12.08 19.53
N HIS A 223 -5.62 13.16 19.48
CA HIS A 223 -5.80 14.09 20.58
C HIS A 223 -7.19 13.98 21.19
N SER A 224 -7.30 14.32 22.48
CA SER A 224 -8.57 14.37 23.21
C SER A 224 -9.54 15.43 22.66
N ASN A 225 -8.99 16.46 22.01
CA ASN A 225 -9.71 17.56 21.39
C ASN A 225 -9.04 17.98 20.08
N ASP A 226 -9.74 18.74 19.25
CA ASP A 226 -9.17 19.32 18.04
C ASP A 226 -8.06 20.33 18.41
N THR A 227 -6.82 20.03 18.03
CA THR A 227 -5.64 20.88 18.33
C THR A 227 -5.68 22.24 17.63
N LEU A 228 -6.50 22.39 16.57
CA LEU A 228 -6.73 23.69 15.91
C LEU A 228 -7.61 24.60 16.76
N VAL A 229 -8.44 24.03 17.63
CA VAL A 229 -9.37 24.75 18.51
C VAL A 229 -8.86 24.81 19.95
N VAL A 230 -8.22 23.74 20.43
CA VAL A 230 -7.71 23.61 21.81
C VAL A 230 -6.20 23.42 21.78
N LYS A 231 -5.45 24.46 22.15
CA LYS A 231 -3.96 24.48 22.08
C LYS A 231 -3.26 23.45 22.98
N ASP A 232 -3.91 23.01 24.05
CA ASP A 232 -3.37 22.09 25.06
C ASP A 232 -4.10 20.74 25.05
N ALA A 233 -4.49 20.23 23.88
CA ALA A 233 -5.14 18.92 23.77
C ALA A 233 -4.13 17.82 24.11
N ASP A 234 -4.51 16.94 25.06
CA ASP A 234 -3.67 15.80 25.46
C ASP A 234 -3.66 14.69 24.40
N THR A 235 -2.50 14.12 24.15
CA THR A 235 -2.35 12.93 23.30
C THR A 235 -2.92 11.70 24.01
N ILE A 236 -3.85 11.02 23.38
CA ILE A 236 -4.45 9.79 23.91
C ILE A 236 -3.53 8.61 23.60
N LYS A 237 -3.03 7.93 24.64
CA LYS A 237 -2.06 6.84 24.49
C LYS A 237 -2.71 5.46 24.30
N ASN A 238 -3.87 5.23 24.89
CA ASN A 238 -4.57 3.97 24.84
C ASN A 238 -6.08 4.20 24.75
N LEU A 239 -6.72 3.46 23.87
CA LEU A 239 -8.17 3.45 23.68
C LEU A 239 -8.64 2.01 23.62
N SER A 240 -9.81 1.71 24.19
CA SER A 240 -10.55 0.51 23.86
C SER A 240 -11.10 0.59 22.43
N PHE A 241 -11.44 -0.54 21.83
CA PHE A 241 -12.05 -0.56 20.48
C PHE A 241 -13.33 0.28 20.42
N SER A 242 -14.16 0.27 21.46
CA SER A 242 -15.39 1.05 21.51
C SER A 242 -15.16 2.55 21.63
N GLU A 243 -14.11 2.99 22.32
CA GLU A 243 -13.70 4.41 22.36
C GLU A 243 -13.11 4.84 21.02
N ALA A 244 -12.28 4.01 20.42
CA ALA A 244 -11.70 4.25 19.09
C ALA A 244 -12.80 4.36 18.02
N GLU A 245 -13.83 3.51 18.05
CA GLU A 245 -14.98 3.57 17.12
C GLU A 245 -15.69 4.92 17.18
N ARG A 246 -15.95 5.43 18.39
CA ARG A 246 -16.57 6.76 18.55
C ARG A 246 -15.68 7.87 18.00
N LEU A 247 -14.39 7.80 18.24
CA LEU A 247 -13.43 8.81 17.79
C LEU A 247 -13.32 8.81 16.25
N ILE A 248 -13.25 7.65 15.63
CA ILE A 248 -13.20 7.48 14.17
C ILE A 248 -14.51 7.92 13.51
N TYR A 249 -15.65 7.74 14.17
CA TYR A 249 -16.93 8.24 13.66
C TYR A 249 -16.91 9.76 13.44
N PHE A 250 -16.26 10.52 14.31
CA PHE A 250 -16.12 11.97 14.18
C PHE A 250 -14.91 12.39 13.32
N ASN A 251 -13.86 11.56 13.25
CA ASN A 251 -12.66 11.84 12.47
C ASN A 251 -12.16 10.57 11.76
N PRO A 252 -12.73 10.22 10.59
CA PRO A 252 -12.37 9.01 9.86
C PRO A 252 -10.97 9.04 9.22
N GLN A 253 -10.25 10.16 9.34
CA GLN A 253 -8.86 10.27 8.85
C GLN A 253 -7.85 9.61 9.79
N ILE A 254 -8.22 9.35 11.05
CA ILE A 254 -7.35 8.72 12.04
C ILE A 254 -7.05 7.28 11.65
N LEU A 255 -8.10 6.53 11.30
CA LEU A 255 -8.02 5.12 10.93
C LEU A 255 -9.28 4.75 10.14
N HIS A 256 -9.12 3.90 9.14
CA HIS A 256 -10.27 3.44 8.37
C HIS A 256 -11.25 2.62 9.23
N PRO A 257 -12.57 2.91 9.23
CA PRO A 257 -13.55 2.23 10.08
C PRO A 257 -13.56 0.70 9.92
N LEU A 258 -13.41 0.19 8.66
CA LEU A 258 -13.35 -1.25 8.40
C LEU A 258 -12.07 -1.88 8.96
N CYS A 259 -10.95 -1.15 9.03
CA CYS A 259 -9.74 -1.63 9.70
C CYS A 259 -10.03 -1.90 11.18
N LEU A 260 -10.61 -0.92 11.88
CA LEU A 260 -10.96 -1.08 13.28
C LEU A 260 -11.95 -2.24 13.50
N ALA A 261 -13.04 -2.27 12.73
CA ALA A 261 -14.07 -3.30 12.86
C ALA A 261 -13.53 -4.71 12.64
N THR A 262 -12.65 -4.86 11.62
CA THR A 262 -12.03 -6.15 11.29
C THR A 262 -11.06 -6.61 12.39
N ALA A 263 -10.18 -5.73 12.85
CA ALA A 263 -9.26 -6.06 13.94
C ALA A 263 -9.99 -6.34 15.27
N TRP A 264 -11.09 -5.65 15.53
CA TRP A 264 -11.90 -5.85 16.73
C TRP A 264 -12.54 -7.23 16.79
N LYS A 265 -13.05 -7.76 15.66
CA LYS A 265 -13.62 -9.12 15.60
C LYS A 265 -12.67 -10.18 16.15
N GLU A 266 -11.39 -10.08 15.87
CA GLU A 266 -10.35 -11.02 16.28
C GLU A 266 -9.52 -10.52 17.47
N ASN A 267 -9.90 -9.37 18.06
CA ASN A 267 -9.22 -8.74 19.19
C ASN A 267 -7.72 -8.48 18.94
N ILE A 268 -7.37 -8.09 17.70
CA ILE A 268 -5.99 -7.78 17.32
C ILE A 268 -5.70 -6.32 17.65
N PRO A 269 -4.71 -6.01 18.52
CA PRO A 269 -4.39 -4.64 18.87
C PRO A 269 -3.85 -3.87 17.68
N ILE A 270 -4.30 -2.60 17.54
CA ILE A 270 -3.78 -1.64 16.57
C ILE A 270 -2.95 -0.60 17.29
N ARG A 271 -1.76 -0.33 16.79
CA ARG A 271 -0.89 0.74 17.28
C ARG A 271 -0.67 1.78 16.19
N LEU A 272 -1.06 3.01 16.45
CA LEU A 272 -0.73 4.15 15.59
C LEU A 272 0.63 4.70 16.01
N LEU A 273 1.48 4.96 15.02
CA LEU A 273 2.87 5.41 15.18
C LEU A 273 3.13 6.59 14.25
N ASN A 274 4.02 7.46 14.71
CA ASN A 274 4.42 8.67 13.98
C ASN A 274 5.91 8.62 13.62
#